data_b1f074b445b109edc2bcd2aeb97f0376
#
_entry.id   b1f074b445b109edc2bcd2aeb97f0376
#
_cell.length_a   1.000
_cell.length_b   1.000
_cell.length_c   1.000
_cell.angle_alpha   90.00
_cell.angle_beta   90.00
_cell.angle_gamma   90.00
#
_symmetry.space_group_name_H-M   'P 1'
#
loop_
_entity.id
_entity.type
_entity.pdbx_description
1 polymer ?
#
loop_
_entity_poly.entity_id
_entity_poly.type
_entity_poly.pdbx_seq_one_letter_code
_entity_poly.pdbx_strand_id
1 'polypeptide(L)'
;MRKVETKFDSTVPIKGSCHEDFQEVAETFAKNFDKYQEIGSSVCVVVDGEITVDLWAGHKNNERTNEWDENTLSVAFSSTKAALALCAHILIDRGQLNTKEKVTKYWPEYGKKGKEDTTVEMILNHSAGLPALKTQVKEGGFFDWDYMVELLENEEPFWIPGEETGYHMMTTGWLIGELVRRVSGKSLGKFFNDEISKPYNLDYWIGLPESEDERVAKVTPFVPSPSDKPSNFATAFRTNPNSMQRLSLKNTGGYDYNSKETYRAEIGGVGGITNARSLAGMFTPLAQNNEKLLSKSSVKSCLLYTSPSPRD
;
A
#
# COMPACT_ATOMS: atom_id res chain seq x y z
N MET A 1 -5.01 28.44 -9.52
CA MET A 1 -3.79 28.01 -8.79
C MET A 1 -2.60 28.93 -9.09
N ARG A 2 -1.85 29.31 -8.09
CA ARG A 2 -0.64 30.11 -8.26
C ARG A 2 0.55 29.15 -8.41
N LYS A 3 1.37 29.32 -9.47
CA LYS A 3 2.63 28.57 -9.59
C LYS A 3 3.53 28.92 -8.42
N VAL A 4 4.02 27.92 -7.72
CA VAL A 4 4.99 28.06 -6.64
C VAL A 4 6.38 27.83 -7.23
N GLU A 5 7.15 28.89 -7.39
CA GLU A 5 8.59 28.82 -7.64
C GLU A 5 9.29 29.44 -6.45
N THR A 6 9.98 28.62 -5.68
CA THR A 6 10.97 28.97 -4.64
C THR A 6 10.68 30.27 -3.83
N LYS A 7 9.58 30.33 -3.09
CA LYS A 7 9.28 31.45 -2.19
C LYS A 7 9.40 31.11 -0.71
N PHE A 8 9.81 29.89 -0.41
CA PHE A 8 9.95 29.41 0.96
C PHE A 8 11.42 29.46 1.36
N ASP A 9 11.66 29.80 2.63
CA ASP A 9 12.97 29.65 3.25
C ASP A 9 13.22 28.15 3.45
N SER A 10 13.83 27.52 2.45
CA SER A 10 14.11 26.09 2.37
C SER A 10 15.42 25.84 1.66
N THR A 11 16.17 24.82 2.12
CA THR A 11 17.44 24.38 1.53
C THR A 11 17.28 23.79 0.13
N VAL A 12 16.06 23.41 -0.25
CA VAL A 12 15.74 22.85 -1.58
C VAL A 12 14.66 23.67 -2.29
N PRO A 13 14.73 23.81 -3.64
CA PRO A 13 13.68 24.45 -4.41
C PRO A 13 12.38 23.64 -4.35
N ILE A 14 11.28 24.29 -3.94
CA ILE A 14 9.93 23.70 -4.00
C ILE A 14 9.32 24.07 -5.36
N LYS A 15 8.81 23.06 -6.07
CA LYS A 15 8.21 23.20 -7.41
C LYS A 15 6.74 22.76 -7.34
N GLY A 16 5.94 23.24 -8.30
CA GLY A 16 4.53 22.85 -8.43
C GLY A 16 3.56 24.00 -8.30
N SER A 17 2.39 23.75 -7.73
CA SER A 17 1.34 24.76 -7.52
C SER A 17 0.64 24.57 -6.18
N CYS A 18 0.18 25.70 -5.60
CA CYS A 18 -0.55 25.74 -4.35
C CYS A 18 -1.59 26.85 -4.39
N HIS A 19 -2.81 26.55 -3.93
CA HIS A 19 -3.82 27.57 -3.72
C HIS A 19 -3.46 28.41 -2.49
N GLU A 20 -3.81 29.70 -2.48
CA GLU A 20 -3.45 30.63 -1.40
C GLU A 20 -3.97 30.19 -0.02
N ASP A 21 -5.14 29.60 0.04
CA ASP A 21 -5.72 29.07 1.29
C ASP A 21 -4.96 27.86 1.88
N PHE A 22 -4.06 27.25 1.11
CA PHE A 22 -3.26 26.10 1.51
C PHE A 22 -1.78 26.42 1.71
N GLN A 23 -1.44 27.71 1.85
CA GLN A 23 -0.06 28.17 1.97
C GLN A 23 0.69 27.47 3.13
N GLU A 24 0.01 27.21 4.25
CA GLU A 24 0.60 26.50 5.40
C GLU A 24 1.06 25.07 5.08
N VAL A 25 0.38 24.38 4.14
CA VAL A 25 0.78 23.05 3.66
C VAL A 25 2.12 23.17 2.93
N ALA A 26 2.24 24.17 2.05
CA ALA A 26 3.47 24.38 1.29
C ALA A 26 4.65 24.78 2.19
N GLU A 27 4.42 25.65 3.20
CA GLU A 27 5.43 26.01 4.20
C GLU A 27 5.88 24.81 5.04
N THR A 28 4.93 23.97 5.47
CA THR A 28 5.23 22.77 6.24
C THR A 28 5.99 21.76 5.41
N PHE A 29 5.61 21.57 4.14
CA PHE A 29 6.31 20.73 3.19
C PHE A 29 7.77 21.18 3.01
N ALA A 30 8.01 22.49 2.84
CA ALA A 30 9.33 23.06 2.73
C ALA A 30 10.19 22.81 4.00
N LYS A 31 9.61 23.02 5.19
CA LYS A 31 10.28 22.82 6.48
C LYS A 31 10.72 21.37 6.72
N ASN A 32 10.08 20.37 6.09
CA ASN A 32 10.46 18.97 6.25
C ASN A 32 11.89 18.71 5.73
N PHE A 33 12.30 19.37 4.66
CA PHE A 33 13.63 19.22 4.09
C PHE A 33 14.73 19.71 5.05
N ASP A 34 14.47 20.79 5.76
CA ASP A 34 15.43 21.34 6.73
C ASP A 34 15.39 20.60 8.06
N LYS A 35 14.19 20.34 8.58
CA LYS A 35 13.99 19.77 9.91
C LYS A 35 14.25 18.26 9.98
N TYR A 36 13.83 17.52 8.95
CA TYR A 36 13.87 16.06 8.93
C TYR A 36 14.84 15.49 7.90
N GLN A 37 15.62 16.35 7.23
CA GLN A 37 16.60 15.98 6.22
C GLN A 37 15.98 15.14 5.08
N GLU A 38 14.75 15.47 4.68
CA GLU A 38 14.07 14.84 3.58
C GLU A 38 14.95 14.86 2.33
N ILE A 39 15.03 13.73 1.61
CA ILE A 39 15.84 13.63 0.38
C ILE A 39 15.02 14.12 -0.80
N GLY A 40 13.82 13.64 -0.92
CA GLY A 40 12.86 14.03 -1.95
C GLY A 40 11.46 13.54 -1.58
N SER A 41 10.48 14.34 -1.93
CA SER A 41 9.07 14.00 -1.69
C SER A 41 8.12 14.80 -2.57
N SER A 42 6.85 14.39 -2.53
CA SER A 42 5.74 15.12 -3.14
C SER A 42 4.51 15.11 -2.23
N VAL A 43 3.67 16.12 -2.36
CA VAL A 43 2.39 16.24 -1.68
C VAL A 43 1.32 16.72 -2.63
N CYS A 44 0.12 16.13 -2.52
CA CYS A 44 -1.05 16.55 -3.29
C CYS A 44 -2.27 16.63 -2.36
N VAL A 45 -3.05 17.70 -2.53
CA VAL A 45 -4.35 17.87 -1.86
C VAL A 45 -5.42 18.11 -2.93
N VAL A 46 -6.51 17.38 -2.81
CA VAL A 46 -7.69 17.52 -3.69
C VAL A 46 -8.86 17.94 -2.81
N VAL A 47 -9.54 19.03 -3.19
CA VAL A 47 -10.76 19.53 -2.54
C VAL A 47 -11.84 19.66 -3.61
N ASP A 48 -13.02 19.10 -3.33
CA ASP A 48 -14.16 19.10 -4.26
C ASP A 48 -13.84 18.59 -5.68
N GLY A 49 -12.85 17.69 -5.79
CA GLY A 49 -12.39 17.11 -7.05
C GLY A 49 -11.32 17.92 -7.78
N GLU A 50 -10.96 19.10 -7.27
CA GLU A 50 -9.94 19.97 -7.85
C GLU A 50 -8.62 19.87 -7.06
N ILE A 51 -7.49 19.79 -7.76
CA ILE A 51 -6.17 19.78 -7.12
C ILE A 51 -5.89 21.19 -6.61
N THR A 52 -5.77 21.34 -5.28
CA THR A 52 -5.47 22.62 -4.61
C THR A 52 -4.00 22.74 -4.22
N VAL A 53 -3.33 21.61 -3.99
CA VAL A 53 -1.88 21.54 -3.75
C VAL A 53 -1.31 20.41 -4.60
N ASP A 54 -0.23 20.69 -5.31
CA ASP A 54 0.56 19.71 -6.05
C ASP A 54 2.01 20.18 -6.05
N LEU A 55 2.78 19.68 -5.08
CA LEU A 55 4.15 20.12 -4.85
C LEU A 55 5.10 18.93 -4.82
N TRP A 56 6.32 19.19 -5.29
CA TRP A 56 7.44 18.26 -5.21
C TRP A 56 8.74 18.99 -5.00
N ALA A 57 9.73 18.31 -4.40
CA ALA A 57 11.04 18.87 -4.15
C ALA A 57 12.09 17.80 -3.88
N GLY A 58 13.35 18.18 -3.94
CA GLY A 58 14.50 17.35 -3.57
C GLY A 58 14.98 16.42 -4.68
N HIS A 59 15.39 15.22 -4.31
CA HIS A 59 16.09 14.30 -5.20
C HIS A 59 15.54 12.88 -5.11
N LYS A 60 15.70 12.09 -6.20
CA LYS A 60 15.29 10.69 -6.29
C LYS A 60 16.26 9.71 -5.62
N ASN A 61 17.44 10.18 -5.21
CA ASN A 61 18.50 9.35 -4.63
C ASN A 61 19.27 10.07 -3.54
N ASN A 62 19.93 9.29 -2.68
CA ASN A 62 20.68 9.81 -1.53
C ASN A 62 21.92 10.62 -1.94
N GLU A 63 22.52 10.32 -3.09
CA GLU A 63 23.67 11.01 -3.68
C GLU A 63 23.29 12.41 -4.20
N ARG A 64 21.97 12.72 -4.27
CA ARG A 64 21.40 13.98 -4.74
C ARG A 64 21.85 14.35 -6.16
N THR A 65 22.01 13.35 -7.02
CA THR A 65 22.40 13.52 -8.43
C THR A 65 21.21 13.62 -9.39
N ASN A 66 20.04 13.10 -8.98
CA ASN A 66 18.85 13.09 -9.81
C ASN A 66 17.74 13.87 -9.10
N GLU A 67 17.32 14.99 -9.70
CA GLU A 67 16.22 15.79 -9.15
C GLU A 67 14.89 15.05 -9.10
N TRP A 68 14.11 15.30 -8.06
CA TRP A 68 12.70 14.93 -8.02
C TRP A 68 11.91 15.87 -8.92
N ASP A 69 11.16 15.33 -9.85
CA ASP A 69 10.31 16.06 -10.79
C ASP A 69 8.82 15.71 -10.62
N GLU A 70 7.96 16.34 -11.42
CA GLU A 70 6.52 16.13 -11.36
C GLU A 70 6.07 14.71 -11.71
N ASN A 71 6.92 13.95 -12.43
CA ASN A 71 6.65 12.59 -12.88
C ASN A 71 7.38 11.54 -12.04
N THR A 72 8.08 11.94 -10.99
CA THR A 72 8.79 11.02 -10.11
C THR A 72 7.81 10.12 -9.37
N LEU A 73 8.10 8.83 -9.41
CA LEU A 73 7.36 7.78 -8.71
C LEU A 73 8.11 7.35 -7.45
N SER A 74 7.39 6.82 -6.49
CA SER A 74 7.97 6.21 -5.29
C SER A 74 7.19 4.97 -4.85
N VAL A 75 7.86 4.09 -4.12
CA VAL A 75 7.22 2.94 -3.50
C VAL A 75 6.24 3.42 -2.43
N ALA A 76 4.98 3.09 -2.59
CA ALA A 76 3.89 3.53 -1.71
C ALA A 76 3.77 2.70 -0.41
N PHE A 77 4.54 1.61 -0.29
CA PHE A 77 4.45 0.70 0.84
C PHE A 77 2.99 0.34 1.16
N SER A 78 2.60 0.41 2.42
CA SER A 78 1.26 0.02 2.86
C SER A 78 0.12 0.91 2.38
N SER A 79 0.38 2.05 1.75
CA SER A 79 -0.66 2.78 1.00
C SER A 79 -1.19 1.97 -0.18
N THR A 80 -0.43 0.97 -0.65
CA THR A 80 -0.88 -0.03 -1.64
C THR A 80 -2.11 -0.80 -1.19
N LYS A 81 -2.28 -1.03 0.12
CA LYS A 81 -3.44 -1.77 0.66
C LYS A 81 -4.77 -1.08 0.35
N ALA A 82 -4.77 0.24 0.20
CA ALA A 82 -5.97 0.96 -0.21
C ALA A 82 -6.37 0.60 -1.65
N ALA A 83 -5.39 0.53 -2.57
CA ALA A 83 -5.63 0.07 -3.94
C ALA A 83 -6.10 -1.39 -3.98
N LEU A 84 -5.47 -2.26 -3.19
CA LEU A 84 -5.84 -3.66 -3.03
C LEU A 84 -7.27 -3.81 -2.50
N ALA A 85 -7.64 -3.05 -1.46
CA ALA A 85 -8.99 -3.04 -0.90
C ALA A 85 -10.01 -2.56 -1.92
N LEU A 86 -9.71 -1.52 -2.70
CA LEU A 86 -10.61 -1.06 -3.76
C LEU A 86 -10.85 -2.13 -4.81
N CYS A 87 -9.85 -2.92 -5.21
CA CYS A 87 -10.03 -4.04 -6.13
C CYS A 87 -11.05 -5.05 -5.57
N ALA A 88 -10.94 -5.42 -4.30
CA ALA A 88 -11.91 -6.31 -3.66
C ALA A 88 -13.30 -5.67 -3.57
N HIS A 89 -13.39 -4.39 -3.19
CA HIS A 89 -14.67 -3.68 -3.08
C HIS A 89 -15.38 -3.48 -4.41
N ILE A 90 -14.68 -3.34 -5.51
CA ILE A 90 -15.28 -3.35 -6.86
C ILE A 90 -15.98 -4.69 -7.13
N LEU A 91 -15.36 -5.80 -6.77
CA LEU A 91 -15.97 -7.12 -6.92
C LEU A 91 -17.15 -7.33 -5.96
N ILE A 92 -17.07 -6.78 -4.75
CA ILE A 92 -18.17 -6.79 -3.77
C ILE A 92 -19.35 -5.97 -4.30
N ASP A 93 -19.12 -4.77 -4.79
CA ASP A 93 -20.14 -3.87 -5.33
C ASP A 93 -20.86 -4.50 -6.54
N ARG A 94 -20.14 -5.29 -7.34
CA ARG A 94 -20.68 -6.05 -8.48
C ARG A 94 -21.39 -7.37 -8.05
N GLY A 95 -21.44 -7.68 -6.76
CA GLY A 95 -22.02 -8.94 -6.25
C GLY A 95 -21.22 -10.20 -6.60
N GLN A 96 -19.98 -10.05 -7.06
CA GLN A 96 -19.09 -11.16 -7.45
C GLN A 96 -18.31 -11.72 -6.25
N LEU A 97 -18.05 -10.90 -5.23
CA LEU A 97 -17.43 -11.27 -3.97
C LEU A 97 -18.36 -10.87 -2.82
N ASN A 98 -18.49 -11.73 -1.80
CA ASN A 98 -19.34 -11.43 -0.64
C ASN A 98 -18.52 -11.57 0.65
N THR A 99 -18.50 -10.52 1.46
CA THR A 99 -17.70 -10.44 2.70
C THR A 99 -18.10 -11.50 3.73
N LYS A 100 -19.36 -11.92 3.77
CA LYS A 100 -19.87 -12.94 4.71
C LYS A 100 -19.66 -14.38 4.27
N GLU A 101 -19.29 -14.57 3.02
CA GLU A 101 -18.99 -15.92 2.52
C GLU A 101 -17.63 -16.39 2.98
N LYS A 102 -17.50 -17.72 3.10
CA LYS A 102 -16.21 -18.36 3.38
C LYS A 102 -15.26 -18.16 2.20
N VAL A 103 -13.99 -17.96 2.50
CA VAL A 103 -12.90 -17.87 1.51
C VAL A 103 -12.89 -19.12 0.61
N THR A 104 -13.15 -20.29 1.18
CA THR A 104 -13.19 -21.58 0.49
C THR A 104 -14.22 -21.66 -0.65
N LYS A 105 -15.20 -20.79 -0.67
CA LYS A 105 -16.14 -20.66 -1.80
C LYS A 105 -15.44 -20.20 -3.08
N TYR A 106 -14.46 -19.32 -2.94
CA TYR A 106 -13.70 -18.72 -4.05
C TYR A 106 -12.32 -19.35 -4.21
N TRP A 107 -11.76 -19.83 -3.09
CA TRP A 107 -10.43 -20.41 -2.99
C TRP A 107 -10.47 -21.68 -2.12
N PRO A 108 -10.91 -22.84 -2.71
CA PRO A 108 -11.12 -24.09 -1.97
C PRO A 108 -9.88 -24.57 -1.22
N GLU A 109 -8.68 -24.43 -1.82
CA GLU A 109 -7.41 -24.91 -1.27
C GLU A 109 -6.98 -24.17 -0.02
N TYR A 110 -7.53 -22.98 0.23
CA TYR A 110 -7.27 -22.17 1.44
C TYR A 110 -7.75 -22.83 2.73
N GLY A 111 -8.84 -23.63 2.63
CA GLY A 111 -9.50 -24.30 3.76
C GLY A 111 -8.72 -25.46 4.36
N LYS A 112 -7.46 -25.21 4.78
CA LYS A 112 -6.59 -26.18 5.45
C LYS A 112 -6.11 -25.60 6.78
N LYS A 113 -5.67 -26.48 7.70
CA LYS A 113 -5.01 -26.08 8.95
C LYS A 113 -5.88 -25.17 9.85
N GLY A 114 -7.19 -25.40 9.91
CA GLY A 114 -8.12 -24.64 10.75
C GLY A 114 -8.58 -23.32 10.14
N LYS A 115 -8.47 -23.16 8.81
CA LYS A 115 -8.92 -21.97 8.07
C LYS A 115 -10.24 -22.16 7.32
N GLU A 116 -10.91 -23.29 7.51
CA GLU A 116 -12.11 -23.68 6.77
C GLU A 116 -13.28 -22.70 6.94
N ASP A 117 -13.33 -22.03 8.08
CA ASP A 117 -14.39 -21.08 8.44
C ASP A 117 -14.01 -19.61 8.26
N THR A 118 -12.81 -19.35 7.72
CA THR A 118 -12.37 -17.96 7.43
C THR A 118 -13.30 -17.32 6.40
N THR A 119 -13.87 -16.18 6.74
CA THR A 119 -14.68 -15.36 5.82
C THR A 119 -13.82 -14.36 5.05
N VAL A 120 -14.35 -13.85 3.94
CA VAL A 120 -13.70 -12.77 3.17
C VAL A 120 -13.50 -11.53 4.05
N GLU A 121 -14.47 -11.21 4.93
CA GLU A 121 -14.35 -10.10 5.89
C GLU A 121 -13.15 -10.25 6.82
N MET A 122 -12.86 -11.46 7.31
CA MET A 122 -11.72 -11.73 8.19
C MET A 122 -10.37 -11.47 7.49
N ILE A 123 -10.31 -11.66 6.18
CA ILE A 123 -9.13 -11.30 5.39
C ILE A 123 -9.02 -9.78 5.25
N LEU A 124 -10.13 -9.09 4.95
CA LEU A 124 -10.16 -7.64 4.74
C LEU A 124 -9.86 -6.84 6.01
N ASN A 125 -10.28 -7.33 7.19
CA ASN A 125 -10.12 -6.65 8.48
C ASN A 125 -8.92 -7.15 9.31
N HIS A 126 -8.04 -7.95 8.71
CA HIS A 126 -6.83 -8.47 9.36
C HIS A 126 -7.07 -9.46 10.52
N SER A 127 -8.20 -10.16 10.56
CA SER A 127 -8.48 -11.18 11.59
C SER A 127 -8.28 -12.63 11.12
N ALA A 128 -7.78 -12.84 9.89
CA ALA A 128 -7.58 -14.17 9.30
C ALA A 128 -6.47 -15.04 9.94
N GLY A 129 -5.69 -14.49 10.89
CA GLY A 129 -4.67 -15.25 11.62
C GLY A 129 -3.36 -15.48 10.86
N LEU A 130 -3.13 -14.84 9.73
CA LEU A 130 -1.94 -15.02 8.89
C LEU A 130 -1.10 -13.73 8.75
N PRO A 131 -0.69 -13.05 9.85
CA PRO A 131 0.05 -11.79 9.77
C PRO A 131 1.48 -11.96 9.22
N ALA A 132 2.00 -13.18 9.25
CA ALA A 132 3.32 -13.58 8.77
C ALA A 132 3.29 -15.06 8.37
N LEU A 133 4.40 -15.56 7.83
CA LEU A 133 4.62 -16.99 7.57
C LEU A 133 5.62 -17.53 8.60
N LYS A 134 5.29 -18.67 9.22
CA LYS A 134 6.21 -19.45 10.09
C LYS A 134 7.15 -20.26 9.18
N THR A 135 6.62 -20.79 8.08
CA THR A 135 7.37 -21.52 7.06
C THR A 135 8.38 -20.59 6.39
N GLN A 136 9.66 -21.03 6.30
CA GLN A 136 10.72 -20.26 5.68
C GLN A 136 10.44 -20.00 4.20
N VAL A 137 10.41 -18.74 3.79
CA VAL A 137 10.26 -18.34 2.38
C VAL A 137 11.57 -18.57 1.65
N LYS A 138 11.53 -19.27 0.49
CA LYS A 138 12.70 -19.46 -0.38
C LYS A 138 13.21 -18.12 -0.93
N GLU A 139 14.47 -18.08 -1.33
CA GLU A 139 15.02 -16.91 -2.03
C GLU A 139 14.18 -16.58 -3.27
N GLY A 140 13.85 -15.29 -3.47
CA GLY A 140 12.97 -14.81 -4.54
C GLY A 140 11.51 -15.22 -4.39
N GLY A 141 11.11 -15.90 -3.30
CA GLY A 141 9.77 -16.44 -3.14
C GLY A 141 8.67 -15.39 -3.19
N PHE A 142 8.91 -14.17 -2.72
CA PHE A 142 7.94 -13.07 -2.79
C PHE A 142 7.58 -12.64 -4.22
N PHE A 143 8.42 -12.97 -5.20
CA PHE A 143 8.17 -12.67 -6.62
C PHE A 143 7.44 -13.80 -7.36
N ASP A 144 7.27 -14.95 -6.72
CA ASP A 144 6.57 -16.12 -7.23
C ASP A 144 5.17 -16.19 -6.62
N TRP A 145 4.17 -15.71 -7.36
CA TRP A 145 2.80 -15.62 -6.87
C TRP A 145 2.23 -16.97 -6.44
N ASP A 146 2.34 -17.98 -7.29
CA ASP A 146 1.74 -19.29 -7.03
C ASP A 146 2.43 -19.99 -5.85
N TYR A 147 3.75 -19.84 -5.69
CA TYR A 147 4.48 -20.30 -4.51
C TYR A 147 3.98 -19.64 -3.22
N MET A 148 3.77 -18.32 -3.23
CA MET A 148 3.26 -17.61 -2.05
C MET A 148 1.82 -18.01 -1.71
N VAL A 149 1.00 -18.25 -2.71
CA VAL A 149 -0.37 -18.76 -2.55
C VAL A 149 -0.34 -20.14 -1.92
N GLU A 150 0.49 -21.06 -2.43
CA GLU A 150 0.65 -22.42 -1.88
C GLU A 150 1.16 -22.39 -0.42
N LEU A 151 2.09 -21.50 -0.09
CA LEU A 151 2.53 -21.31 1.29
C LEU A 151 1.37 -20.89 2.20
N LEU A 152 0.56 -19.92 1.79
CA LEU A 152 -0.57 -19.44 2.58
C LEU A 152 -1.67 -20.51 2.74
N GLU A 153 -1.88 -21.34 1.73
CA GLU A 153 -2.79 -22.49 1.82
C GLU A 153 -2.36 -23.49 2.90
N ASN A 154 -1.07 -23.75 3.00
CA ASN A 154 -0.48 -24.74 3.90
C ASN A 154 -0.01 -24.16 5.25
N GLU A 155 -0.01 -22.84 5.42
CA GLU A 155 0.38 -22.20 6.67
C GLU A 155 -0.70 -22.36 7.74
N GLU A 156 -0.28 -22.63 8.97
CA GLU A 156 -1.12 -22.66 10.13
C GLU A 156 -1.29 -21.26 10.70
N PRO A 157 -2.51 -20.78 10.97
CA PRO A 157 -2.72 -19.44 11.48
C PRO A 157 -2.09 -19.27 12.89
N PHE A 158 -1.75 -18.04 13.24
CA PHE A 158 -1.21 -17.68 14.57
C PHE A 158 -2.30 -17.64 15.64
N TRP A 159 -3.55 -17.45 15.24
CA TRP A 159 -4.75 -17.52 16.07
C TRP A 159 -5.92 -18.04 15.22
N ILE A 160 -6.97 -18.49 15.88
CA ILE A 160 -8.20 -18.95 15.19
C ILE A 160 -8.79 -17.77 14.41
N PRO A 161 -9.02 -17.91 13.09
CA PRO A 161 -9.57 -16.82 12.28
C PRO A 161 -10.83 -16.21 12.90
N GLY A 162 -10.81 -14.89 13.06
CA GLY A 162 -11.91 -14.11 13.67
C GLY A 162 -11.79 -13.85 15.16
N GLU A 163 -10.95 -14.56 15.93
CA GLU A 163 -10.83 -14.37 17.38
C GLU A 163 -9.95 -13.17 17.75
N GLU A 164 -8.92 -12.88 16.94
CA GLU A 164 -8.00 -11.77 17.18
C GLU A 164 -7.78 -10.97 15.89
N THR A 165 -7.26 -9.76 16.03
CA THR A 165 -6.86 -8.89 14.92
C THR A 165 -5.38 -8.56 15.03
N GLY A 166 -4.66 -8.74 13.94
CA GLY A 166 -3.24 -8.41 13.84
C GLY A 166 -2.87 -8.00 12.43
N TYR A 167 -2.18 -6.90 12.28
CA TYR A 167 -1.84 -6.34 10.98
C TYR A 167 -1.07 -7.32 10.08
N HIS A 168 -1.67 -7.75 9.00
CA HIS A 168 -1.08 -8.64 8.00
C HIS A 168 -0.21 -7.79 7.05
N MET A 169 1.01 -7.49 7.49
CA MET A 169 1.88 -6.49 6.85
C MET A 169 2.14 -6.77 5.37
N MET A 170 2.54 -8.00 5.03
CA MET A 170 2.88 -8.43 3.68
C MET A 170 1.83 -9.38 3.09
N THR A 171 1.41 -10.35 3.89
CA THR A 171 0.55 -11.47 3.47
C THR A 171 -0.81 -11.05 2.95
N THR A 172 -1.36 -9.93 3.44
CA THR A 172 -2.64 -9.37 2.94
C THR A 172 -2.62 -9.17 1.42
N GLY A 173 -1.44 -8.90 0.84
CA GLY A 173 -1.27 -8.69 -0.60
C GLY A 173 -1.68 -9.92 -1.42
N TRP A 174 -1.25 -11.10 -1.00
CA TRP A 174 -1.64 -12.37 -1.65
C TRP A 174 -3.01 -12.84 -1.22
N LEU A 175 -3.38 -12.66 0.07
CA LEU A 175 -4.69 -13.09 0.58
C LEU A 175 -5.84 -12.42 -0.17
N ILE A 176 -5.84 -11.09 -0.26
CA ILE A 176 -6.87 -10.34 -1.00
C ILE A 176 -6.64 -10.46 -2.50
N GLY A 177 -5.37 -10.37 -2.96
CA GLY A 177 -5.03 -10.43 -4.38
C GLY A 177 -5.42 -11.74 -5.03
N GLU A 178 -5.31 -12.87 -4.32
CA GLU A 178 -5.75 -14.18 -4.81
C GLU A 178 -7.28 -14.27 -4.95
N LEU A 179 -8.02 -13.69 -4.01
CA LEU A 179 -9.47 -13.55 -4.16
C LEU A 179 -9.83 -12.72 -5.40
N VAL A 180 -9.13 -11.60 -5.62
CA VAL A 180 -9.31 -10.78 -6.82
C VAL A 180 -8.99 -11.59 -8.08
N ARG A 181 -7.86 -12.32 -8.10
CA ARG A 181 -7.44 -13.15 -9.24
C ARG A 181 -8.47 -14.23 -9.58
N ARG A 182 -8.94 -14.97 -8.58
CA ARG A 182 -9.89 -16.08 -8.77
C ARG A 182 -11.27 -15.62 -9.21
N VAL A 183 -11.73 -14.51 -8.67
CA VAL A 183 -13.08 -13.99 -8.98
C VAL A 183 -13.09 -13.26 -10.33
N SER A 184 -12.04 -12.50 -10.65
CA SER A 184 -11.99 -11.69 -11.87
C SER A 184 -11.36 -12.40 -13.07
N GLY A 185 -10.56 -13.45 -12.85
CA GLY A 185 -9.73 -14.08 -13.88
C GLY A 185 -8.54 -13.26 -14.35
N LYS A 186 -8.21 -12.15 -13.65
CA LYS A 186 -7.09 -11.25 -13.96
C LYS A 186 -6.07 -11.26 -12.83
N SER A 187 -4.79 -11.01 -13.13
CA SER A 187 -3.81 -10.71 -12.06
C SER A 187 -4.22 -9.42 -11.33
N LEU A 188 -3.70 -9.25 -10.10
CA LEU A 188 -4.01 -8.08 -9.27
C LEU A 188 -3.64 -6.77 -9.98
N GLY A 189 -2.43 -6.67 -10.51
CA GLY A 189 -1.97 -5.47 -11.19
C GLY A 189 -2.75 -5.17 -12.45
N LYS A 190 -3.10 -6.23 -13.23
CA LYS A 190 -3.96 -6.05 -14.40
C LYS A 190 -5.36 -5.60 -14.02
N PHE A 191 -5.95 -6.19 -12.97
CA PHE A 191 -7.28 -5.77 -12.49
C PHE A 191 -7.26 -4.31 -12.03
N PHE A 192 -6.28 -3.94 -11.20
CA PHE A 192 -6.11 -2.57 -10.72
C PHE A 192 -5.94 -1.58 -11.88
N ASN A 193 -5.11 -1.93 -12.85
CA ASN A 193 -4.89 -1.06 -14.01
C ASN A 193 -6.18 -0.87 -14.85
N ASP A 194 -6.88 -1.97 -15.15
CA ASP A 194 -8.07 -1.95 -16.01
C ASP A 194 -9.25 -1.20 -15.34
N GLU A 195 -9.43 -1.37 -14.03
CA GLU A 195 -10.62 -0.91 -13.31
C GLU A 195 -10.41 0.44 -12.61
N ILE A 196 -9.17 0.79 -12.26
CA ILE A 196 -8.86 1.97 -11.45
C ILE A 196 -7.84 2.87 -12.15
N SER A 197 -6.60 2.41 -12.35
CA SER A 197 -5.50 3.28 -12.77
C SER A 197 -5.78 3.93 -14.14
N LYS A 198 -6.08 3.13 -15.14
CA LYS A 198 -6.34 3.61 -16.51
C LYS A 198 -7.61 4.46 -16.64
N PRO A 199 -8.79 4.06 -16.08
CA PRO A 199 -10.01 4.86 -16.18
C PRO A 199 -9.91 6.25 -15.55
N TYR A 200 -9.09 6.40 -14.50
CA TYR A 200 -8.91 7.66 -13.78
C TYR A 200 -7.60 8.36 -14.14
N ASN A 201 -6.87 7.86 -15.16
CA ASN A 201 -5.59 8.42 -15.63
C ASN A 201 -4.58 8.58 -14.48
N LEU A 202 -4.44 7.54 -13.65
CA LEU A 202 -3.52 7.53 -12.50
C LEU A 202 -2.18 6.94 -12.92
N ASP A 203 -1.12 7.58 -12.48
CA ASP A 203 0.23 7.06 -12.56
C ASP A 203 0.51 6.20 -11.33
N TYR A 204 -0.22 5.09 -11.24
CA TYR A 204 -0.18 4.15 -10.12
C TYR A 204 -0.14 2.72 -10.65
N TRP A 205 0.85 1.95 -10.17
CA TRP A 205 1.17 0.62 -10.64
C TRP A 205 1.24 -0.38 -9.49
N ILE A 206 0.70 -1.58 -9.70
CA ILE A 206 1.00 -2.78 -8.93
C ILE A 206 1.60 -3.74 -9.95
N GLY A 207 2.94 -3.86 -9.95
CA GLY A 207 3.69 -4.42 -11.08
C GLY A 207 4.01 -3.34 -12.12
N LEU A 208 5.09 -2.58 -11.89
CA LEU A 208 5.53 -1.47 -12.74
C LEU A 208 6.12 -2.00 -14.06
N PRO A 209 5.79 -1.44 -15.23
CA PRO A 209 6.47 -1.76 -16.49
C PRO A 209 7.91 -1.26 -16.48
N GLU A 210 8.79 -1.99 -17.20
CA GLU A 210 10.24 -1.67 -17.26
C GLU A 210 10.54 -0.27 -17.79
N SER A 211 9.70 0.24 -18.69
CA SER A 211 9.82 1.59 -19.23
C SER A 211 9.78 2.71 -18.18
N GLU A 212 9.23 2.44 -16.99
CA GLU A 212 9.02 3.42 -15.94
C GLU A 212 10.11 3.40 -14.85
N ASP A 213 11.08 2.48 -14.91
CA ASP A 213 12.11 2.28 -13.88
C ASP A 213 12.88 3.56 -13.51
N GLU A 214 13.26 4.36 -14.50
CA GLU A 214 14.05 5.57 -14.30
C GLU A 214 13.30 6.69 -13.57
N ARG A 215 11.99 6.57 -13.47
CA ARG A 215 11.14 7.50 -12.75
C ARG A 215 11.06 7.20 -11.26
N VAL A 216 11.46 5.99 -10.82
CA VAL A 216 11.30 5.56 -9.44
C VAL A 216 12.42 6.11 -8.56
N ALA A 217 12.02 6.89 -7.55
CA ALA A 217 12.92 7.36 -6.51
C ALA A 217 13.33 6.19 -5.60
N LYS A 218 14.61 6.15 -5.23
CA LYS A 218 15.14 5.15 -4.30
C LYS A 218 14.70 5.46 -2.87
N VAL A 219 14.19 4.44 -2.20
CA VAL A 219 13.87 4.54 -0.77
C VAL A 219 15.14 4.47 0.03
N THR A 220 15.38 5.48 0.86
CA THR A 220 16.49 5.52 1.82
C THR A 220 15.98 5.14 3.21
N PRO A 221 16.54 4.10 3.86
CA PRO A 221 16.11 3.70 5.19
C PRO A 221 16.32 4.82 6.22
N PHE A 222 15.33 4.99 7.10
CA PHE A 222 15.50 5.84 8.27
C PHE A 222 16.53 5.24 9.23
N VAL A 223 17.49 6.06 9.69
CA VAL A 223 18.48 5.67 10.69
C VAL A 223 18.09 6.29 12.03
N PRO A 224 17.64 5.47 13.01
CA PRO A 224 17.28 6.00 14.34
C PRO A 224 18.47 6.65 15.03
N SER A 225 18.22 7.72 15.79
CA SER A 225 19.22 8.31 16.70
C SER A 225 19.55 7.32 17.83
N PRO A 226 20.81 7.29 18.32
CA PRO A 226 21.16 6.50 19.50
C PRO A 226 20.35 6.85 20.77
N SER A 227 19.78 8.04 20.83
CA SER A 227 18.91 8.50 21.92
C SER A 227 17.45 8.02 21.82
N ASP A 228 17.05 7.48 20.66
CA ASP A 228 15.67 7.02 20.44
C ASP A 228 15.39 5.74 21.24
N LYS A 229 14.33 5.78 22.04
CA LYS A 229 13.88 4.58 22.76
C LYS A 229 13.22 3.62 21.76
N PRO A 230 13.60 2.32 21.77
CA PRO A 230 12.97 1.34 20.90
C PRO A 230 11.48 1.18 21.24
N SER A 231 10.63 1.12 20.24
CA SER A 231 9.22 0.77 20.41
C SER A 231 9.05 -0.70 20.85
N ASN A 232 7.87 -1.08 21.34
CA ASN A 232 7.55 -2.47 21.63
C ASN A 232 7.71 -3.37 20.40
N PHE A 233 7.35 -2.86 19.21
CA PHE A 233 7.59 -3.55 17.95
C PHE A 233 9.09 -3.79 17.72
N ALA A 234 9.92 -2.78 17.85
CA ALA A 234 11.37 -2.90 17.65
C ALA A 234 12.01 -3.82 18.68
N THR A 235 11.50 -3.85 19.91
CA THR A 235 11.95 -4.76 20.96
C THR A 235 11.61 -6.20 20.60
N ALA A 236 10.36 -6.52 20.29
CA ALA A 236 9.95 -7.87 19.87
C ALA A 236 10.72 -8.34 18.63
N PHE A 237 10.90 -7.47 17.63
CA PHE A 237 11.68 -7.75 16.43
C PHE A 237 13.13 -8.14 16.73
N ARG A 238 13.76 -7.50 17.71
CA ARG A 238 15.19 -7.74 18.04
C ARG A 238 15.37 -8.96 18.96
N THR A 239 14.47 -9.19 19.91
CA THR A 239 14.65 -10.15 20.99
C THR A 239 14.02 -11.52 20.73
N ASN A 240 13.00 -11.61 19.86
CA ASN A 240 12.33 -12.87 19.55
C ASN A 240 12.38 -13.19 18.05
N PRO A 241 13.20 -14.16 17.61
CA PRO A 241 13.34 -14.53 16.20
C PRO A 241 12.04 -15.09 15.60
N ASN A 242 11.14 -15.62 16.39
CA ASN A 242 9.85 -16.19 15.99
C ASN A 242 8.68 -15.23 16.20
N SER A 243 8.93 -13.97 16.56
CA SER A 243 7.86 -13.00 16.71
C SER A 243 7.23 -12.68 15.35
N MET A 244 5.92 -12.43 15.34
CA MET A 244 5.20 -11.98 14.13
C MET A 244 5.86 -10.75 13.50
N GLN A 245 6.35 -9.82 14.34
CA GLN A 245 7.07 -8.61 13.90
C GLN A 245 8.34 -8.95 13.12
N ARG A 246 9.11 -9.92 13.57
CA ARG A 246 10.33 -10.33 12.89
C ARG A 246 10.05 -11.17 11.64
N LEU A 247 9.14 -12.13 11.74
CA LEU A 247 8.75 -12.98 10.61
C LEU A 247 8.17 -12.15 9.47
N SER A 248 7.29 -11.18 9.75
CA SER A 248 6.68 -10.33 8.72
C SER A 248 7.67 -9.46 7.95
N LEU A 249 8.84 -9.13 8.55
CA LEU A 249 9.83 -8.25 7.93
C LEU A 249 11.10 -8.98 7.44
N LYS A 250 11.40 -10.18 7.96
CA LYS A 250 12.65 -10.89 7.66
C LYS A 250 12.45 -12.19 6.92
N ASN A 251 11.28 -12.82 7.06
CA ASN A 251 10.97 -14.04 6.32
C ASN A 251 10.36 -13.70 4.95
N THR A 252 11.14 -13.06 4.10
CA THR A 252 10.68 -12.45 2.84
C THR A 252 11.39 -12.98 1.60
N GLY A 253 12.28 -13.97 1.76
CA GLY A 253 13.03 -14.52 0.64
C GLY A 253 13.93 -13.50 -0.07
N GLY A 254 14.50 -12.53 0.69
CA GLY A 254 15.41 -11.53 0.11
C GLY A 254 14.72 -10.33 -0.55
N TYR A 255 13.45 -10.05 -0.19
CA TYR A 255 12.74 -8.88 -0.70
C TYR A 255 13.53 -7.58 -0.44
N ASP A 256 13.82 -6.86 -1.53
CA ASP A 256 14.41 -5.52 -1.54
C ASP A 256 13.47 -4.55 -2.27
N TYR A 257 12.94 -3.57 -1.54
CA TYR A 257 12.03 -2.58 -2.09
C TYR A 257 12.63 -1.65 -3.17
N ASN A 258 13.95 -1.66 -3.35
CA ASN A 258 14.65 -0.91 -4.39
C ASN A 258 15.06 -1.77 -5.60
N SER A 259 14.76 -3.05 -5.59
CA SER A 259 15.11 -3.93 -6.70
C SER A 259 14.10 -3.86 -7.86
N LYS A 260 14.56 -4.11 -9.07
CA LYS A 260 13.70 -4.15 -10.26
C LYS A 260 12.72 -5.31 -10.21
N GLU A 261 13.10 -6.43 -9.62
CA GLU A 261 12.25 -7.59 -9.39
C GLU A 261 11.04 -7.21 -8.52
N THR A 262 11.28 -6.44 -7.46
CA THR A 262 10.19 -5.90 -6.61
C THR A 262 9.27 -4.98 -7.38
N TYR A 263 9.80 -4.16 -8.27
CA TYR A 263 8.96 -3.26 -9.08
C TYR A 263 8.03 -4.02 -10.03
N ARG A 264 8.47 -5.18 -10.56
CA ARG A 264 7.67 -6.04 -11.44
C ARG A 264 6.65 -6.88 -10.69
N ALA A 265 6.92 -7.18 -9.42
CA ALA A 265 6.07 -8.06 -8.63
C ALA A 265 4.77 -7.37 -8.20
N GLU A 266 3.66 -8.09 -8.33
CA GLU A 266 2.32 -7.59 -7.95
C GLU A 266 2.05 -7.76 -6.44
N ILE A 267 2.94 -7.25 -5.57
CA ILE A 267 2.83 -7.42 -4.12
C ILE A 267 1.80 -6.43 -3.55
N GLY A 268 0.53 -6.80 -3.53
CA GLY A 268 -0.59 -5.94 -3.14
C GLY A 268 -0.53 -5.36 -1.72
N GLY A 269 0.32 -5.91 -0.86
CA GLY A 269 0.52 -5.40 0.50
C GLY A 269 1.42 -4.17 0.60
N VAL A 270 2.41 -4.01 -0.31
CA VAL A 270 3.48 -3.01 -0.17
C VAL A 270 4.10 -2.56 -1.51
N GLY A 271 3.83 -3.26 -2.62
CA GLY A 271 4.54 -3.11 -3.89
C GLY A 271 3.96 -2.07 -4.85
N GLY A 272 3.00 -1.28 -4.42
CA GLY A 272 2.47 -0.18 -5.24
C GLY A 272 3.52 0.89 -5.49
N ILE A 273 3.58 1.41 -6.71
CA ILE A 273 4.50 2.47 -7.13
C ILE A 273 3.66 3.59 -7.74
N THR A 274 3.79 4.79 -7.19
CA THR A 274 2.92 5.93 -7.55
C THR A 274 3.55 7.26 -7.16
N ASN A 275 2.84 8.37 -7.44
CA ASN A 275 3.10 9.70 -6.94
C ASN A 275 1.93 10.21 -6.08
N ALA A 276 2.13 11.33 -5.38
CA ALA A 276 1.11 11.91 -4.49
C ALA A 276 -0.18 12.27 -5.22
N ARG A 277 -0.07 12.78 -6.45
CA ARG A 277 -1.21 13.18 -7.29
C ARG A 277 -2.10 11.98 -7.63
N SER A 278 -1.51 10.87 -8.03
CA SER A 278 -2.25 9.66 -8.38
C SER A 278 -2.79 8.95 -7.15
N LEU A 279 -2.08 9.00 -6.02
CA LEU A 279 -2.60 8.46 -4.77
C LEU A 279 -3.85 9.24 -4.31
N ALA A 280 -3.82 10.58 -4.33
CA ALA A 280 -4.99 11.42 -4.03
C ALA A 280 -6.12 11.21 -5.06
N GLY A 281 -5.76 11.13 -6.35
CA GLY A 281 -6.69 10.91 -7.46
C GLY A 281 -7.48 9.62 -7.35
N MET A 282 -6.88 8.55 -6.81
CA MET A 282 -7.56 7.28 -6.58
C MET A 282 -8.75 7.41 -5.61
N PHE A 283 -8.65 8.29 -4.62
CA PHE A 283 -9.72 8.52 -3.63
C PHE A 283 -10.72 9.59 -4.06
N THR A 284 -10.40 10.40 -5.06
CA THR A 284 -11.27 11.52 -5.50
C THR A 284 -12.70 11.07 -5.86
N PRO A 285 -12.94 9.99 -6.61
CA PRO A 285 -14.30 9.53 -6.91
C PRO A 285 -15.10 9.16 -5.66
N LEU A 286 -14.43 8.61 -4.64
CA LEU A 286 -15.05 8.22 -3.37
C LEU A 286 -15.40 9.46 -2.53
N ALA A 287 -14.46 10.41 -2.43
CA ALA A 287 -14.65 11.66 -1.70
C ALA A 287 -15.80 12.51 -2.29
N GLN A 288 -15.91 12.52 -3.61
CA GLN A 288 -17.02 13.19 -4.32
C GLN A 288 -18.36 12.44 -4.22
N ASN A 289 -18.35 11.18 -3.76
CA ASN A 289 -19.54 10.33 -3.68
C ASN A 289 -20.34 10.26 -4.99
N ASN A 290 -19.60 10.21 -6.13
CA ASN A 290 -20.16 10.33 -7.47
C ASN A 290 -20.55 8.98 -8.10
N GLU A 291 -20.42 7.88 -7.36
CA GLU A 291 -20.76 6.51 -7.75
C GLU A 291 -20.06 5.98 -9.02
N LYS A 292 -18.98 6.64 -9.46
CA LYS A 292 -18.23 6.20 -10.65
C LYS A 292 -17.34 4.99 -10.39
N LEU A 293 -16.82 4.86 -9.17
CA LEU A 293 -15.92 3.77 -8.78
C LEU A 293 -16.66 2.73 -7.94
N LEU A 294 -17.40 3.14 -6.93
CA LEU A 294 -18.20 2.31 -6.04
C LEU A 294 -19.55 2.97 -5.79
N SER A 295 -20.60 2.18 -5.59
CA SER A 295 -21.89 2.69 -5.16
C SER A 295 -21.81 3.30 -3.75
N LYS A 296 -22.70 4.24 -3.43
CA LYS A 296 -22.81 4.83 -2.08
C LYS A 296 -23.02 3.80 -0.99
N SER A 297 -23.80 2.76 -1.29
CA SER A 297 -24.05 1.66 -0.36
C SER A 297 -22.77 0.89 -0.07
N SER A 298 -21.95 0.60 -1.07
CA SER A 298 -20.67 -0.08 -0.90
C SER A 298 -19.67 0.77 -0.13
N VAL A 299 -19.54 2.06 -0.43
CA VAL A 299 -18.69 2.98 0.35
C VAL A 299 -19.11 3.01 1.81
N LYS A 300 -20.40 3.14 2.10
CA LYS A 300 -20.91 3.11 3.48
C LYS A 300 -20.65 1.77 4.17
N SER A 301 -20.85 0.67 3.48
CA SER A 301 -20.65 -0.67 4.02
C SER A 301 -19.18 -0.94 4.36
N CYS A 302 -18.23 -0.56 3.53
CA CYS A 302 -16.81 -0.81 3.78
C CYS A 302 -16.25 -0.04 4.99
N LEU A 303 -16.91 1.03 5.42
CA LEU A 303 -16.53 1.77 6.63
C LEU A 303 -17.03 1.12 7.93
N LEU A 304 -17.90 0.10 7.86
CA LEU A 304 -18.52 -0.52 9.04
C LEU A 304 -17.76 -1.72 9.61
N TYR A 305 -16.86 -2.34 8.84
CA TYR A 305 -16.07 -3.49 9.30
C TYR A 305 -14.57 -3.17 9.38
N THR A 306 -14.27 -2.11 10.08
CA THR A 306 -12.91 -1.78 10.48
C THR A 306 -12.58 -2.44 11.81
N SER A 307 -11.31 -2.75 12.05
CA SER A 307 -10.85 -3.18 13.37
C SER A 307 -11.01 -2.03 14.36
N PRO A 308 -11.32 -2.31 15.64
CA PRO A 308 -11.28 -1.29 16.66
C PRO A 308 -9.92 -0.61 16.68
N SER A 309 -9.90 0.72 16.63
CA SER A 309 -8.69 1.50 16.79
C SER A 309 -8.33 1.58 18.28
N PRO A 310 -7.05 1.53 18.68
CA PRO A 310 -6.65 1.83 20.06
C PRO A 310 -7.02 3.24 20.53
N ARG A 311 -7.55 4.08 19.64
CA ARG A 311 -7.99 5.44 19.91
C ARG A 311 -9.52 5.54 20.07
N ASP A 312 -10.24 4.50 19.74
CA ASP A 312 -11.68 4.37 19.95
C ASP A 312 -11.97 3.74 21.30
#